data_2470490a84adf660d90c1417a15767a8
#
_entry.id   2470490a84adf660d90c1417a15767a8
#
_cell.length_a   1.000
_cell.length_b   1.000
_cell.length_c   1.000
_cell.angle_alpha   90.00
_cell.angle_beta   90.00
_cell.angle_gamma   90.00
#
_symmetry.space_group_name_H-M   'P 1'
#
loop_
_entity.id
_entity.type
_entity.pdbx_description
1 polymer ?
#
loop_
_entity_poly.entity_id
_entity_poly.type
_entity_poly.pdbx_seq_one_letter_code
_entity_poly.pdbx_strand_id
1 'polypeptide(L)'
;MKHFFQVLSFDVLAKLALGVVTIALIRFMPVEEYALLTFAASAAGLAAQVFSAGINRIYIVGFDRHALAGRVEALITLQLVGVAAAAFVSAPFAGAFRGLYPAVAALAGAMVISEFSKTFYQRELRFARYSGTEMARTAAQAVAVGALLLAYGAGLHAAAVLWAQTGALALAFCVALRPVLRWRGLADVSSAAALARSIAAGPYALLFAYFSIVAVFSQLDVVMVRWLADDQVLASYGAALRYYALLSLALGAVHAVLLPAIQQARSSQELDGLYARHFRLVLVFVPAVILAGAAAGWVMPWVDHGRYPDSVAAFRVLAVSAVVSFAFSPHVNMLMKLERFRFLVALAALALGVNIAMLLLLVPRYGAIGASVATLIAAACITIPIYFESRRLRLQRR
;
A
#
# COMPACT_ATOMS: atom_id res chain seq x y z
N MET A 1 22.77 -6.36 12.55
CA MET A 1 21.73 -5.61 13.25
C MET A 1 21.87 -4.10 13.12
N LYS A 2 23.02 -3.45 13.30
CA LYS A 2 23.19 -1.99 13.15
C LYS A 2 22.69 -1.45 11.79
N HIS A 3 23.09 -2.06 10.68
CA HIS A 3 22.63 -1.65 9.34
C HIS A 3 21.13 -1.80 9.13
N PHE A 4 20.50 -2.79 9.75
CA PHE A 4 19.05 -2.99 9.69
C PHE A 4 18.29 -1.85 10.38
N PHE A 5 18.71 -1.46 11.58
CA PHE A 5 18.09 -0.32 12.29
C PHE A 5 18.33 1.02 11.59
N GLN A 6 19.48 1.22 10.96
CA GLN A 6 19.73 2.41 10.13
C GLN A 6 18.80 2.47 8.92
N VAL A 7 18.66 1.36 8.18
CA VAL A 7 17.74 1.26 7.04
C VAL A 7 16.30 1.55 7.44
N LEU A 8 15.86 0.94 8.57
CA LEU A 8 14.49 1.12 9.07
C LEU A 8 14.25 2.57 9.50
N SER A 9 15.18 3.22 10.20
CA SER A 9 15.03 4.60 10.64
C SER A 9 15.00 5.57 9.45
N PHE A 10 15.79 5.36 8.42
CA PHE A 10 15.76 6.17 7.19
C PHE A 10 14.46 6.01 6.41
N ASP A 11 13.93 4.78 6.27
CA ASP A 11 12.65 4.52 5.61
C ASP A 11 11.48 5.19 6.35
N VAL A 12 11.49 5.11 7.68
CA VAL A 12 10.47 5.79 8.52
C VAL A 12 10.58 7.31 8.40
N LEU A 13 11.78 7.89 8.48
CA LEU A 13 11.98 9.33 8.33
C LEU A 13 11.54 9.83 6.95
N ALA A 14 11.87 9.11 5.88
CA ALA A 14 11.45 9.45 4.54
C ALA A 14 9.91 9.45 4.42
N LYS A 15 9.25 8.44 4.94
CA LYS A 15 7.79 8.35 4.93
C LYS A 15 7.13 9.41 5.81
N LEU A 16 7.72 9.76 6.95
CA LEU A 16 7.23 10.87 7.78
C LEU A 16 7.34 12.21 7.02
N ALA A 17 8.46 12.48 6.35
CA ALA A 17 8.62 13.67 5.53
C ALA A 17 7.57 13.75 4.42
N LEU A 18 7.32 12.64 3.70
CA LEU A 18 6.24 12.57 2.71
C LEU A 18 4.87 12.76 3.37
N GLY A 19 4.66 12.23 4.57
CA GLY A 19 3.45 12.44 5.37
C GLY A 19 3.19 13.92 5.63
N VAL A 20 4.21 14.68 6.04
CA VAL A 20 4.10 16.13 6.27
C VAL A 20 3.69 16.85 4.98
N VAL A 21 4.32 16.52 3.85
CA VAL A 21 3.98 17.14 2.55
C VAL A 21 2.54 16.79 2.14
N THR A 22 2.11 15.56 2.32
CA THR A 22 0.72 15.17 1.99
C THR A 22 -0.31 15.81 2.92
N ILE A 23 0.04 16.06 4.19
CA ILE A 23 -0.78 16.84 5.12
C ILE A 23 -0.85 18.30 4.69
N ALA A 24 0.24 18.89 4.18
CA ALA A 24 0.22 20.24 3.63
C ALA A 24 -0.75 20.38 2.44
N LEU A 25 -0.88 19.33 1.59
CA LEU A 25 -1.88 19.32 0.52
C LEU A 25 -3.32 19.43 1.06
N ILE A 26 -3.63 18.75 2.17
CA ILE A 26 -4.94 18.82 2.84
C ILE A 26 -5.26 20.29 3.24
N ARG A 27 -4.24 21.02 3.70
CA ARG A 27 -4.40 22.39 4.16
C ARG A 27 -4.59 23.40 3.02
N PHE A 28 -3.87 23.26 1.90
CA PHE A 28 -3.76 24.29 0.89
C PHE A 28 -4.61 24.06 -0.36
N MET A 29 -4.94 22.79 -0.69
CA MET A 29 -5.75 22.51 -1.89
C MET A 29 -7.23 22.82 -1.65
N PRO A 30 -7.97 23.26 -2.71
CA PRO A 30 -9.43 23.23 -2.69
C PRO A 30 -9.98 21.83 -2.44
N VAL A 31 -11.16 21.73 -1.81
CA VAL A 31 -11.75 20.43 -1.42
C VAL A 31 -11.97 19.52 -2.63
N GLU A 32 -12.51 20.07 -3.71
CA GLU A 32 -12.78 19.35 -4.96
C GLU A 32 -11.50 18.81 -5.60
N GLU A 33 -10.45 19.65 -5.65
CA GLU A 33 -9.15 19.26 -6.20
C GLU A 33 -8.46 18.21 -5.31
N TYR A 34 -8.61 18.31 -3.99
CA TYR A 34 -8.09 17.31 -3.06
C TYR A 34 -8.84 15.97 -3.18
N ALA A 35 -10.16 16.01 -3.37
CA ALA A 35 -10.97 14.83 -3.64
C ALA A 35 -10.53 14.15 -4.95
N LEU A 36 -10.35 14.94 -6.02
CA LEU A 36 -9.83 14.46 -7.31
C LEU A 36 -8.45 13.82 -7.18
N LEU A 37 -7.53 14.48 -6.47
CA LEU A 37 -6.19 13.95 -6.21
C LEU A 37 -6.24 12.64 -5.45
N THR A 38 -7.10 12.56 -4.41
CA THR A 38 -7.25 11.35 -3.59
C THR A 38 -7.75 10.18 -4.42
N PHE A 39 -8.79 10.39 -5.23
CA PHE A 39 -9.31 9.39 -6.15
C PHE A 39 -8.27 8.97 -7.19
N ALA A 40 -7.66 9.93 -7.88
CA ALA A 40 -6.70 9.67 -8.96
C ALA A 40 -5.46 8.91 -8.46
N ALA A 41 -4.93 9.31 -7.30
CA ALA A 41 -3.79 8.63 -6.67
C ALA A 41 -4.15 7.21 -6.23
N SER A 42 -5.36 6.98 -5.71
CA SER A 42 -5.83 5.64 -5.33
C SER A 42 -6.11 4.76 -6.54
N ALA A 43 -6.66 5.31 -7.61
CA ALA A 43 -6.85 4.59 -8.88
C ALA A 43 -5.50 4.18 -9.51
N ALA A 44 -4.52 5.09 -9.51
CA ALA A 44 -3.16 4.77 -9.95
C ALA A 44 -2.52 3.70 -9.05
N GLY A 45 -2.67 3.82 -7.73
CA GLY A 45 -2.20 2.84 -6.75
C GLY A 45 -2.84 1.47 -6.94
N LEU A 46 -4.14 1.42 -7.17
CA LEU A 46 -4.87 0.19 -7.47
C LEU A 46 -4.32 -0.50 -8.71
N ALA A 47 -4.24 0.23 -9.84
CA ALA A 47 -3.70 -0.31 -11.09
C ALA A 47 -2.25 -0.79 -10.93
N ALA A 48 -1.40 -0.02 -10.24
CA ALA A 48 -0.02 -0.41 -10.01
C ALA A 48 0.08 -1.66 -9.12
N GLN A 49 -0.61 -1.68 -7.97
CA GLN A 49 -0.44 -2.72 -6.96
C GLN A 49 -1.04 -4.07 -7.37
N VAL A 50 -2.18 -4.08 -8.09
CA VAL A 50 -2.79 -5.33 -8.58
C VAL A 50 -1.81 -6.15 -9.41
N PHE A 51 -1.01 -5.48 -10.23
CA PHE A 51 -0.04 -6.16 -11.09
C PHE A 51 1.35 -6.30 -10.45
N SER A 52 1.72 -5.43 -9.51
CA SER A 52 3.06 -5.46 -8.93
C SER A 52 3.16 -6.26 -7.64
N ALA A 53 2.17 -6.21 -6.75
CA ALA A 53 2.31 -6.79 -5.42
C ALA A 53 2.59 -8.30 -5.44
N GLY A 54 1.83 -9.06 -6.23
CA GLY A 54 2.03 -10.50 -6.39
C GLY A 54 3.35 -10.84 -7.08
N ILE A 55 3.65 -10.16 -8.20
CA ILE A 55 4.88 -10.39 -8.98
C ILE A 55 6.13 -10.06 -8.16
N ASN A 56 6.14 -8.93 -7.47
CA ASN A 56 7.24 -8.52 -6.62
C ASN A 56 7.46 -9.52 -5.48
N ARG A 57 6.37 -10.03 -4.89
CA ARG A 57 6.47 -11.04 -3.84
C ARG A 57 7.04 -12.36 -4.35
N ILE A 58 6.58 -12.83 -5.49
CA ILE A 58 7.11 -14.01 -6.16
C ILE A 58 8.61 -13.84 -6.45
N TYR A 59 9.02 -12.65 -6.91
CA TYR A 59 10.42 -12.35 -7.18
C TYR A 59 11.31 -12.42 -5.93
N ILE A 60 10.79 -12.04 -4.75
CA ILE A 60 11.55 -12.11 -3.47
C ILE A 60 11.62 -13.55 -2.93
N VAL A 61 10.48 -14.29 -2.92
CA VAL A 61 10.34 -15.53 -2.16
C VAL A 61 11.03 -16.72 -2.81
N GLY A 62 11.26 -16.67 -4.11
CA GLY A 62 12.04 -17.75 -4.50
C GLY A 62 11.81 -18.60 -5.66
N PHE A 63 11.66 -18.06 -6.70
CA PHE A 63 12.05 -18.83 -7.86
C PHE A 63 13.55 -19.11 -7.81
N ASP A 64 13.93 -20.32 -8.25
CA ASP A 64 15.30 -20.71 -8.51
C ASP A 64 16.11 -19.51 -8.95
N ARG A 65 17.17 -19.19 -8.20
CA ARG A 65 17.98 -17.99 -8.40
C ARG A 65 18.47 -17.83 -9.85
N HIS A 66 18.55 -18.97 -10.57
CA HIS A 66 18.99 -19.02 -11.97
C HIS A 66 17.87 -18.76 -13.00
N ALA A 67 16.62 -19.12 -12.72
CA ALA A 67 15.54 -19.01 -13.70
C ALA A 67 14.98 -17.60 -13.88
N LEU A 68 15.04 -16.73 -12.85
CA LEU A 68 14.52 -15.36 -12.89
C LEU A 68 15.59 -14.27 -12.91
N ALA A 69 16.85 -14.59 -12.59
CA ALA A 69 17.92 -13.59 -12.56
C ALA A 69 18.15 -12.91 -13.91
N GLY A 70 17.82 -13.59 -15.02
CA GLY A 70 17.89 -13.05 -16.39
C GLY A 70 16.57 -12.49 -16.93
N ARG A 71 15.52 -12.34 -16.09
CA ARG A 71 14.16 -11.95 -16.51
C ARG A 71 13.62 -10.69 -15.83
N VAL A 72 14.51 -9.85 -15.31
CA VAL A 72 14.13 -8.60 -14.63
C VAL A 72 13.29 -7.72 -15.56
N GLU A 73 13.73 -7.58 -16.80
CA GLU A 73 13.04 -6.80 -17.82
C GLU A 73 11.65 -7.37 -18.14
N ALA A 74 11.54 -8.69 -18.27
CA ALA A 74 10.25 -9.35 -18.53
C ALA A 74 9.27 -9.17 -17.36
N LEU A 75 9.74 -9.17 -16.11
CA LEU A 75 8.91 -8.90 -14.93
C LEU A 75 8.38 -7.46 -14.91
N ILE A 76 9.22 -6.49 -15.26
CA ILE A 76 8.81 -5.08 -15.36
C ILE A 76 7.82 -4.93 -16.53
N THR A 77 8.15 -5.50 -17.70
CA THR A 77 7.27 -5.45 -18.88
C THR A 77 5.91 -6.04 -18.59
N LEU A 78 5.84 -7.19 -17.91
CA LEU A 78 4.57 -7.82 -17.54
C LEU A 78 3.71 -6.90 -16.69
N GLN A 79 4.30 -6.23 -15.69
CA GLN A 79 3.59 -5.31 -14.84
C GLN A 79 3.13 -4.06 -15.59
N LEU A 80 3.97 -3.49 -16.45
CA LEU A 80 3.63 -2.32 -17.28
C LEU A 80 2.54 -2.64 -18.30
N VAL A 81 2.60 -3.82 -18.94
CA VAL A 81 1.54 -4.28 -19.84
C VAL A 81 0.22 -4.46 -19.07
N GLY A 82 0.26 -4.98 -17.85
CA GLY A 82 -0.91 -5.08 -17.00
C GLY A 82 -1.52 -3.71 -16.68
N VAL A 83 -0.70 -2.74 -16.31
CA VAL A 83 -1.16 -1.35 -16.06
C VAL A 83 -1.71 -0.71 -17.33
N ALA A 84 -1.04 -0.88 -18.48
CA ALA A 84 -1.51 -0.36 -19.77
C ALA A 84 -2.85 -1.00 -20.19
N ALA A 85 -3.01 -2.31 -19.99
CA ALA A 85 -4.26 -3.01 -20.24
C ALA A 85 -5.39 -2.50 -19.31
N ALA A 86 -5.13 -2.35 -18.02
CA ALA A 86 -6.08 -1.77 -17.09
C ALA A 86 -6.46 -0.33 -17.48
N ALA A 87 -5.48 0.46 -17.88
CA ALA A 87 -5.71 1.81 -18.39
C ALA A 87 -6.58 1.77 -19.66
N PHE A 88 -6.27 0.93 -20.61
CA PHE A 88 -7.06 0.81 -21.85
C PHE A 88 -8.51 0.41 -21.57
N VAL A 89 -8.74 -0.61 -20.74
CA VAL A 89 -10.07 -1.12 -20.38
C VAL A 89 -10.89 -0.09 -19.60
N SER A 90 -10.26 0.69 -18.71
CA SER A 90 -10.96 1.67 -17.87
C SER A 90 -11.16 3.04 -18.57
N ALA A 91 -10.46 3.32 -19.68
CA ALA A 91 -10.55 4.60 -20.39
C ALA A 91 -11.98 5.00 -20.81
N PRO A 92 -12.84 4.09 -21.31
CA PRO A 92 -14.24 4.44 -21.63
C PRO A 92 -15.07 4.90 -20.44
N PHE A 93 -14.69 4.44 -19.23
CA PHE A 93 -15.39 4.75 -17.98
C PHE A 93 -14.83 5.99 -17.27
N ALA A 94 -13.82 6.66 -17.85
CA ALA A 94 -13.16 7.81 -17.24
C ALA A 94 -14.08 9.02 -17.06
N GLY A 95 -15.15 9.15 -17.86
CA GLY A 95 -16.16 10.21 -17.71
C GLY A 95 -15.55 11.60 -17.51
N ALA A 96 -15.92 12.26 -16.41
CA ALA A 96 -15.42 13.58 -16.01
C ALA A 96 -13.91 13.60 -15.72
N PHE A 97 -13.26 12.43 -15.53
CA PHE A 97 -11.83 12.31 -15.23
C PHE A 97 -10.94 12.20 -16.46
N ARG A 98 -11.50 12.30 -17.68
CA ARG A 98 -10.71 12.17 -18.93
C ARG A 98 -9.45 13.02 -18.96
N GLY A 99 -9.54 14.26 -18.44
CA GLY A 99 -8.38 15.16 -18.38
C GLY A 99 -7.25 14.70 -17.46
N LEU A 100 -7.56 13.95 -16.40
CA LEU A 100 -6.57 13.40 -15.44
C LEU A 100 -6.07 12.01 -15.83
N TYR A 101 -6.76 11.35 -16.73
CA TYR A 101 -6.51 9.96 -17.06
C TYR A 101 -5.07 9.66 -17.51
N PRO A 102 -4.45 10.47 -18.40
CA PRO A 102 -3.05 10.27 -18.76
C PRO A 102 -2.10 10.37 -17.56
N ALA A 103 -2.36 11.31 -16.64
CA ALA A 103 -1.54 11.47 -15.42
C ALA A 103 -1.69 10.27 -14.48
N VAL A 104 -2.90 9.73 -14.33
CA VAL A 104 -3.18 8.52 -13.54
C VAL A 104 -2.45 7.31 -14.12
N ALA A 105 -2.52 7.09 -15.42
CA ALA A 105 -1.83 5.99 -16.10
C ALA A 105 -0.31 6.11 -16.00
N ALA A 106 0.23 7.33 -16.20
CA ALA A 106 1.65 7.61 -16.07
C ALA A 106 2.14 7.40 -14.63
N LEU A 107 1.37 7.85 -13.63
CA LEU A 107 1.68 7.64 -12.23
C LEU A 107 1.68 6.15 -11.87
N ALA A 108 0.69 5.38 -12.32
CA ALA A 108 0.62 3.95 -12.09
C ALA A 108 1.84 3.21 -12.66
N GLY A 109 2.25 3.54 -13.89
CA GLY A 109 3.46 3.01 -14.50
C GLY A 109 4.74 3.38 -13.72
N ALA A 110 4.86 4.63 -13.30
CA ALA A 110 6.00 5.09 -12.50
C ALA A 110 6.03 4.41 -11.11
N MET A 111 4.88 4.16 -10.48
CA MET A 111 4.77 3.42 -9.22
C MET A 111 5.25 1.96 -9.38
N VAL A 112 4.84 1.26 -10.43
CA VAL A 112 5.29 -0.11 -10.74
C VAL A 112 6.81 -0.17 -10.81
N ILE A 113 7.41 0.70 -11.58
CA ILE A 113 8.86 0.74 -11.78
C ILE A 113 9.59 1.06 -10.47
N SER A 114 9.08 2.02 -9.71
CA SER A 114 9.65 2.40 -8.40
C SER A 114 9.59 1.26 -7.39
N GLU A 115 8.44 0.59 -7.26
CA GLU A 115 8.27 -0.54 -6.35
C GLU A 115 9.12 -1.74 -6.76
N PHE A 116 9.23 -2.02 -8.06
CA PHE A 116 10.12 -3.08 -8.54
C PHE A 116 11.59 -2.78 -8.25
N SER A 117 12.00 -1.50 -8.33
CA SER A 117 13.37 -1.08 -7.97
C SER A 117 13.74 -1.47 -6.55
N LYS A 118 12.83 -1.22 -5.61
CA LYS A 118 13.00 -1.60 -4.20
C LYS A 118 13.08 -3.11 -4.05
N THR A 119 12.17 -3.82 -4.70
CA THR A 119 12.10 -5.29 -4.70
C THR A 119 13.38 -5.92 -5.22
N PHE A 120 13.97 -5.35 -6.29
CA PHE A 120 15.24 -5.78 -6.84
C PHE A 120 16.37 -5.67 -5.82
N TYR A 121 16.56 -4.50 -5.20
CA TYR A 121 17.60 -4.31 -4.20
C TYR A 121 17.37 -5.10 -2.92
N GLN A 122 16.12 -5.35 -2.54
CA GLN A 122 15.77 -6.20 -1.41
C GLN A 122 16.21 -7.65 -1.65
N ARG A 123 15.96 -8.19 -2.85
CA ARG A 123 16.38 -9.53 -3.24
C ARG A 123 17.90 -9.67 -3.26
N GLU A 124 18.60 -8.65 -3.78
CA GLU A 124 20.07 -8.62 -3.84
C GLU A 124 20.72 -8.36 -2.48
N LEU A 125 19.94 -8.23 -1.40
CA LEU A 125 20.38 -7.86 -0.04
C LEU A 125 21.19 -6.56 0.00
N ARG A 126 20.99 -5.67 -0.97
CA ARG A 126 21.66 -4.36 -1.05
C ARG A 126 20.84 -3.30 -0.32
N PHE A 127 20.69 -3.46 0.98
CA PHE A 127 19.81 -2.62 1.80
C PHE A 127 20.16 -1.12 1.77
N ALA A 128 21.43 -0.75 1.65
CA ALA A 128 21.83 0.65 1.51
C ALA A 128 21.26 1.28 0.22
N ARG A 129 21.25 0.55 -0.91
CA ARG A 129 20.65 1.02 -2.17
C ARG A 129 19.13 1.02 -2.09
N TYR A 130 18.52 0.03 -1.46
CA TYR A 130 17.08 0.00 -1.16
C TYR A 130 16.65 1.28 -0.43
N SER A 131 17.29 1.61 0.69
CA SER A 131 16.96 2.80 1.48
C SER A 131 17.32 4.09 0.74
N GLY A 132 18.45 4.13 0.03
CA GLY A 132 18.83 5.28 -0.78
C GLY A 132 17.81 5.59 -1.89
N THR A 133 17.26 4.55 -2.53
CA THR A 133 16.20 4.70 -3.54
C THR A 133 14.92 5.26 -2.92
N GLU A 134 14.51 4.74 -1.76
CA GLU A 134 13.30 5.22 -1.07
C GLU A 134 13.47 6.67 -0.59
N MET A 135 14.63 7.01 -0.04
CA MET A 135 14.93 8.39 0.35
C MET A 135 14.94 9.35 -0.85
N ALA A 136 15.61 8.96 -1.94
CA ALA A 136 15.65 9.79 -3.16
C ALA A 136 14.25 10.01 -3.73
N ARG A 137 13.42 8.96 -3.78
CA ARG A 137 12.03 9.03 -4.20
C ARG A 137 11.23 10.00 -3.34
N THR A 138 11.30 9.84 -2.03
CA THR A 138 10.53 10.64 -1.08
C THR A 138 10.98 12.09 -1.08
N ALA A 139 12.30 12.33 -1.12
CA ALA A 139 12.84 13.69 -1.21
C ALA A 139 12.42 14.36 -2.53
N ALA A 140 12.51 13.65 -3.66
CA ALA A 140 12.08 14.20 -4.95
C ALA A 140 10.58 14.52 -4.95
N GLN A 141 9.73 13.67 -4.38
CA GLN A 141 8.30 13.94 -4.25
C GLN A 141 8.03 15.11 -3.31
N ALA A 142 8.71 15.18 -2.16
CA ALA A 142 8.55 16.28 -1.20
C ALA A 142 8.97 17.61 -1.81
N VAL A 143 10.10 17.65 -2.52
CA VAL A 143 10.59 18.87 -3.20
C VAL A 143 9.65 19.27 -4.33
N ALA A 144 9.22 18.35 -5.19
CA ALA A 144 8.36 18.64 -6.31
C ALA A 144 6.99 19.18 -5.84
N VAL A 145 6.36 18.51 -4.87
CA VAL A 145 5.06 18.95 -4.34
C VAL A 145 5.20 20.23 -3.52
N GLY A 146 6.27 20.35 -2.72
CA GLY A 146 6.57 21.56 -1.96
C GLY A 146 6.76 22.79 -2.86
N ALA A 147 7.50 22.64 -3.97
CA ALA A 147 7.68 23.68 -4.95
C ALA A 147 6.35 24.12 -5.60
N LEU A 148 5.47 23.17 -5.92
CA LEU A 148 4.13 23.47 -6.43
C LEU A 148 3.27 24.19 -5.40
N LEU A 149 3.31 23.78 -4.13
CA LEU A 149 2.59 24.47 -3.05
C LEU A 149 3.07 25.92 -2.88
N LEU A 150 4.37 26.15 -2.96
CA LEU A 150 4.93 27.50 -2.89
C LEU A 150 4.56 28.36 -4.10
N ALA A 151 4.50 27.76 -5.30
CA ALA A 151 4.21 28.48 -6.54
C ALA A 151 2.72 28.80 -6.72
N TYR A 152 1.83 27.89 -6.37
CA TYR A 152 0.41 27.97 -6.70
C TYR A 152 -0.50 28.15 -5.46
N GLY A 153 -0.02 27.81 -4.26
CA GLY A 153 -0.80 27.96 -3.03
C GLY A 153 -2.19 27.29 -3.15
N ALA A 154 -3.23 28.06 -2.90
CA ALA A 154 -4.62 27.62 -3.02
C ALA A 154 -5.11 27.36 -4.47
N GLY A 155 -4.37 27.78 -5.48
CA GLY A 155 -4.65 27.48 -6.90
C GLY A 155 -4.06 26.16 -7.40
N LEU A 156 -3.60 25.29 -6.51
CA LEU A 156 -2.97 24.03 -6.88
C LEU A 156 -3.99 23.02 -7.38
N HIS A 157 -3.80 22.53 -8.61
CA HIS A 157 -4.66 21.53 -9.25
C HIS A 157 -4.12 20.09 -9.07
N ALA A 158 -5.03 19.13 -8.97
CA ALA A 158 -4.71 17.70 -8.82
C ALA A 158 -3.78 17.18 -9.94
N ALA A 159 -4.02 17.61 -11.19
CA ALA A 159 -3.18 17.23 -12.33
C ALA A 159 -1.70 17.59 -12.14
N ALA A 160 -1.41 18.79 -11.64
CA ALA A 160 -0.04 19.26 -11.41
C ALA A 160 0.66 18.38 -10.36
N VAL A 161 -0.03 18.02 -9.29
CA VAL A 161 0.51 17.15 -8.24
C VAL A 161 0.78 15.75 -8.77
N LEU A 162 -0.13 15.18 -9.57
CA LEU A 162 0.04 13.84 -10.17
C LEU A 162 1.26 13.81 -11.11
N TRP A 163 1.42 14.82 -11.96
CA TRP A 163 2.58 14.92 -12.84
C TRP A 163 3.89 15.13 -12.08
N ALA A 164 3.88 15.94 -11.03
CA ALA A 164 5.04 16.12 -10.16
C ALA A 164 5.44 14.82 -9.45
N GLN A 165 4.48 14.08 -8.94
CA GLN A 165 4.72 12.75 -8.35
C GLN A 165 5.26 11.76 -9.39
N THR A 166 4.70 11.74 -10.59
CA THR A 166 5.17 10.91 -11.70
C THR A 166 6.61 11.24 -12.06
N GLY A 167 6.94 12.52 -12.23
CA GLY A 167 8.29 12.99 -12.52
C GLY A 167 9.31 12.63 -11.43
N ALA A 168 8.92 12.78 -10.15
CA ALA A 168 9.76 12.42 -9.01
C ALA A 168 10.05 10.91 -8.98
N LEU A 169 9.04 10.07 -9.24
CA LEU A 169 9.22 8.62 -9.34
C LEU A 169 10.09 8.22 -10.52
N ALA A 170 9.91 8.85 -11.68
CA ALA A 170 10.71 8.61 -12.87
C ALA A 170 12.17 9.01 -12.66
N LEU A 171 12.43 10.13 -12.00
CA LEU A 171 13.77 10.57 -11.64
C LEU A 171 14.45 9.57 -10.69
N ALA A 172 13.76 9.16 -9.64
CA ALA A 172 14.26 8.16 -8.70
C ALA A 172 14.57 6.83 -9.40
N PHE A 173 13.75 6.41 -10.36
CA PHE A 173 14.00 5.26 -11.20
C PHE A 173 15.26 5.40 -12.06
N CYS A 174 15.44 6.53 -12.74
CA CYS A 174 16.64 6.78 -13.56
C CYS A 174 17.92 6.66 -12.74
N VAL A 175 17.91 7.13 -11.49
CA VAL A 175 19.06 7.02 -10.59
C VAL A 175 19.27 5.58 -10.11
N ALA A 176 18.20 4.88 -9.77
CA ALA A 176 18.27 3.58 -9.10
C ALA A 176 18.51 2.40 -10.05
N LEU A 177 17.72 2.28 -11.11
CA LEU A 177 17.71 1.07 -11.95
C LEU A 177 18.37 1.21 -13.31
N ARG A 178 18.57 2.42 -13.82
CA ARG A 178 19.23 2.64 -15.12
C ARG A 178 20.54 1.83 -15.28
N PRO A 179 21.42 1.71 -14.26
CA PRO A 179 22.65 0.95 -14.38
C PRO A 179 22.46 -0.57 -14.53
N VAL A 180 21.28 -1.08 -14.19
CA VAL A 180 20.98 -2.51 -14.07
C VAL A 180 20.18 -3.01 -15.27
N LEU A 181 19.36 -2.14 -15.88
CA LEU A 181 18.44 -2.52 -16.94
C LEU A 181 19.09 -2.56 -18.32
N ARG A 182 18.83 -3.65 -19.02
CA ARG A 182 19.06 -3.75 -20.47
C ARG A 182 17.82 -3.27 -21.20
N TRP A 183 17.77 -2.02 -21.63
CA TRP A 183 16.61 -1.38 -22.23
C TRP A 183 15.97 -2.16 -23.40
N ARG A 184 16.77 -2.92 -24.16
CA ARG A 184 16.27 -3.78 -25.24
C ARG A 184 15.39 -4.92 -24.74
N GLY A 185 15.56 -5.38 -23.51
CA GLY A 185 14.75 -6.43 -22.90
C GLY A 185 13.35 -5.99 -22.46
N LEU A 186 13.14 -4.68 -22.24
CA LEU A 186 11.82 -4.13 -21.86
C LEU A 186 10.79 -4.20 -23.00
N ALA A 187 11.20 -4.38 -24.25
CA ALA A 187 10.30 -4.51 -25.39
C ALA A 187 9.86 -5.95 -25.66
N ASP A 188 10.38 -6.93 -24.92
CA ASP A 188 10.07 -8.34 -25.15
C ASP A 188 8.77 -8.78 -24.45
N VAL A 189 7.65 -8.47 -25.09
CA VAL A 189 6.31 -8.86 -24.64
C VAL A 189 6.13 -10.39 -24.67
N SER A 190 6.84 -11.10 -25.54
CA SER A 190 6.73 -12.56 -25.67
C SER A 190 7.27 -13.26 -24.42
N SER A 191 8.41 -12.83 -23.91
CA SER A 191 8.98 -13.29 -22.64
C SER A 191 8.08 -12.94 -21.44
N ALA A 192 7.46 -11.76 -21.43
CA ALA A 192 6.51 -11.37 -20.41
C ALA A 192 5.25 -12.25 -20.41
N ALA A 193 4.70 -12.56 -21.60
CA ALA A 193 3.56 -13.46 -21.76
C ALA A 193 3.87 -14.91 -21.34
N ALA A 194 5.06 -15.41 -21.68
CA ALA A 194 5.51 -16.73 -21.23
C ALA A 194 5.64 -16.80 -19.71
N LEU A 195 6.15 -15.72 -19.09
CA LEU A 195 6.26 -15.58 -17.66
C LEU A 195 4.88 -15.53 -16.99
N ALA A 196 3.93 -14.75 -17.53
CA ALA A 196 2.55 -14.70 -17.04
C ALA A 196 1.90 -16.08 -17.02
N ARG A 197 2.05 -16.87 -18.09
CA ARG A 197 1.56 -18.25 -18.17
C ARG A 197 2.22 -19.14 -17.12
N SER A 198 3.51 -19.02 -16.91
CA SER A 198 4.24 -19.82 -15.93
C SER A 198 3.80 -19.50 -14.48
N ILE A 199 3.47 -18.24 -14.18
CA ILE A 199 2.92 -17.82 -12.88
C ILE A 199 1.51 -18.38 -12.72
N ALA A 200 0.64 -18.23 -13.72
CA ALA A 200 -0.76 -18.64 -13.66
C ALA A 200 -0.93 -20.16 -13.56
N ALA A 201 -0.10 -20.95 -14.25
CA ALA A 201 -0.13 -22.40 -14.21
C ALA A 201 0.74 -23.01 -13.09
N GLY A 202 1.55 -22.22 -12.42
CA GLY A 202 2.55 -22.67 -11.45
C GLY A 202 2.07 -22.63 -9.98
N PRO A 203 2.91 -23.10 -9.06
CA PRO A 203 2.61 -23.13 -7.62
C PRO A 203 2.42 -21.74 -7.01
N TYR A 204 2.84 -20.69 -7.71
CA TYR A 204 2.78 -19.31 -7.25
C TYR A 204 1.49 -18.58 -7.62
N ALA A 205 0.57 -19.21 -8.36
CA ALA A 205 -0.72 -18.62 -8.74
C ALA A 205 -1.53 -18.15 -7.53
N LEU A 206 -1.57 -18.97 -6.47
CA LEU A 206 -2.27 -18.60 -5.24
C LEU A 206 -1.59 -17.46 -4.49
N LEU A 207 -0.27 -17.40 -4.49
CA LEU A 207 0.48 -16.31 -3.90
C LEU A 207 0.21 -15.00 -4.65
N PHE A 208 0.24 -15.05 -5.97
CA PHE A 208 -0.13 -13.91 -6.83
C PHE A 208 -1.57 -13.47 -6.55
N ALA A 209 -2.53 -14.38 -6.58
CA ALA A 209 -3.94 -14.09 -6.33
C ALA A 209 -4.16 -13.44 -4.95
N TYR A 210 -3.54 -13.97 -3.90
CA TYR A 210 -3.64 -13.40 -2.55
C TYR A 210 -3.18 -11.94 -2.51
N PHE A 211 -1.98 -11.64 -3.02
CA PHE A 211 -1.45 -10.27 -2.98
C PHE A 211 -2.20 -9.32 -3.90
N SER A 212 -2.72 -9.80 -5.03
CA SER A 212 -3.58 -9.00 -5.91
C SER A 212 -4.91 -8.65 -5.25
N ILE A 213 -5.56 -9.59 -4.55
CA ILE A 213 -6.80 -9.33 -3.79
C ILE A 213 -6.53 -8.32 -2.65
N VAL A 214 -5.43 -8.50 -1.91
CA VAL A 214 -5.04 -7.55 -0.85
C VAL A 214 -4.75 -6.16 -1.42
N ALA A 215 -4.15 -6.08 -2.61
CA ALA A 215 -3.91 -4.82 -3.30
C ALA A 215 -5.22 -4.12 -3.70
N VAL A 216 -6.18 -4.87 -4.24
CA VAL A 216 -7.54 -4.35 -4.51
C VAL A 216 -8.17 -3.82 -3.22
N PHE A 217 -8.14 -4.61 -2.17
CA PHE A 217 -8.70 -4.25 -0.87
C PHE A 217 -8.13 -2.93 -0.31
N SER A 218 -6.84 -2.66 -0.55
CA SER A 218 -6.15 -1.49 0.01
C SER A 218 -6.53 -0.15 -0.62
N GLN A 219 -7.17 -0.14 -1.79
CA GLN A 219 -7.45 1.08 -2.56
C GLN A 219 -8.92 1.19 -3.01
N LEU A 220 -9.67 0.09 -2.96
CA LEU A 220 -11.01 0.01 -3.51
C LEU A 220 -12.01 0.90 -2.78
N ASP A 221 -11.83 1.08 -1.49
CA ASP A 221 -12.67 1.91 -0.64
C ASP A 221 -12.74 3.37 -1.15
N VAL A 222 -11.59 3.97 -1.48
CA VAL A 222 -11.52 5.33 -2.05
C VAL A 222 -12.23 5.41 -3.39
N VAL A 223 -12.01 4.39 -4.25
CA VAL A 223 -12.65 4.33 -5.58
C VAL A 223 -14.17 4.21 -5.43
N MET A 224 -14.65 3.38 -4.51
CA MET A 224 -16.07 3.21 -4.26
C MET A 224 -16.70 4.43 -3.61
N VAL A 225 -16.03 5.08 -2.66
CA VAL A 225 -16.53 6.32 -2.04
C VAL A 225 -16.76 7.39 -3.10
N ARG A 226 -15.89 7.49 -4.12
CA ARG A 226 -16.09 8.42 -5.24
C ARG A 226 -17.38 8.18 -6.02
N TRP A 227 -17.82 6.94 -6.14
CA TRP A 227 -19.04 6.59 -6.87
C TRP A 227 -20.32 6.68 -6.02
N LEU A 228 -20.16 6.56 -4.69
CA LEU A 228 -21.27 6.43 -3.75
C LEU A 228 -21.58 7.73 -3.01
N ALA A 229 -20.69 8.73 -3.06
CA ALA A 229 -20.78 9.96 -2.30
C ALA A 229 -20.19 11.15 -3.08
N ASP A 230 -20.32 12.35 -2.50
CA ASP A 230 -19.84 13.60 -3.06
C ASP A 230 -18.33 13.85 -2.79
N ASP A 231 -17.82 14.94 -3.35
CA ASP A 231 -16.41 15.33 -3.22
C ASP A 231 -16.04 15.68 -1.77
N GLN A 232 -16.96 16.21 -0.97
CA GLN A 232 -16.73 16.55 0.42
C GLN A 232 -16.50 15.29 1.27
N VAL A 233 -17.31 14.24 1.07
CA VAL A 233 -17.17 12.95 1.73
C VAL A 233 -15.86 12.28 1.32
N LEU A 234 -15.56 12.28 0.03
CA LEU A 234 -14.31 11.71 -0.49
C LEU A 234 -13.09 12.44 0.05
N ALA A 235 -13.10 13.76 0.10
CA ALA A 235 -12.01 14.55 0.66
C ALA A 235 -11.85 14.31 2.16
N SER A 236 -12.95 14.22 2.91
CA SER A 236 -12.93 13.89 4.36
C SER A 236 -12.35 12.50 4.62
N TYR A 237 -12.75 11.51 3.82
CA TYR A 237 -12.19 10.17 3.90
C TYR A 237 -10.71 10.14 3.51
N GLY A 238 -10.34 10.82 2.43
CA GLY A 238 -8.96 10.97 1.99
C GLY A 238 -8.07 11.64 3.04
N ALA A 239 -8.56 12.69 3.72
CA ALA A 239 -7.86 13.30 4.84
C ALA A 239 -7.63 12.31 5.98
N ALA A 240 -8.67 11.57 6.39
CA ALA A 240 -8.56 10.53 7.42
C ALA A 240 -7.52 9.46 7.05
N LEU A 241 -7.48 9.02 5.80
CA LEU A 241 -6.50 8.03 5.30
C LEU A 241 -5.06 8.53 5.37
N ARG A 242 -4.80 9.84 5.19
CA ARG A 242 -3.43 10.39 5.32
C ARG A 242 -2.91 10.30 6.75
N TYR A 243 -3.76 10.61 7.74
CA TYR A 243 -3.39 10.43 9.14
C TYR A 243 -3.28 8.94 9.52
N TYR A 244 -4.19 8.10 9.00
CA TYR A 244 -4.11 6.65 9.16
C TYR A 244 -2.82 6.06 8.57
N ALA A 245 -2.34 6.58 7.44
CA ALA A 245 -1.09 6.16 6.83
C ALA A 245 0.11 6.30 7.78
N LEU A 246 0.12 7.31 8.66
CA LEU A 246 1.16 7.46 9.68
C LEU A 246 1.13 6.31 10.71
N LEU A 247 -0.06 5.85 11.11
CA LEU A 247 -0.19 4.69 12.00
C LEU A 247 0.25 3.39 11.30
N SER A 248 -0.05 3.27 10.02
CA SER A 248 0.31 2.09 9.23
C SER A 248 1.82 1.95 8.98
N LEU A 249 2.62 3.02 9.16
CA LEU A 249 4.09 2.93 9.16
C LEU A 249 4.61 1.99 10.25
N ALA A 250 4.02 2.05 11.45
CA ALA A 250 4.39 1.15 12.54
C ALA A 250 4.10 -0.31 12.18
N LEU A 251 2.96 -0.58 11.54
CA LEU A 251 2.60 -1.91 11.04
C LEU A 251 3.63 -2.40 10.00
N GLY A 252 3.99 -1.56 9.03
CA GLY A 252 5.01 -1.86 8.03
C GLY A 252 6.37 -2.18 8.64
N ALA A 253 6.80 -1.40 9.63
CA ALA A 253 8.06 -1.64 10.34
C ALA A 253 8.08 -3.00 11.06
N VAL A 254 6.98 -3.34 11.75
CA VAL A 254 6.84 -4.64 12.43
C VAL A 254 6.84 -5.78 11.42
N HIS A 255 6.11 -5.68 10.31
CA HIS A 255 6.12 -6.70 9.26
C HIS A 255 7.51 -6.91 8.66
N ALA A 256 8.28 -5.86 8.46
CA ALA A 256 9.64 -5.95 7.92
C ALA A 256 10.58 -6.76 8.82
N VAL A 257 10.39 -6.69 10.16
CA VAL A 257 11.20 -7.42 11.15
C VAL A 257 10.63 -8.80 11.45
N LEU A 258 9.32 -8.86 11.68
CA LEU A 258 8.66 -10.05 12.22
C LEU A 258 8.52 -11.16 11.18
N LEU A 259 8.25 -10.80 9.91
CA LEU A 259 8.07 -11.80 8.86
C LEU A 259 9.33 -12.67 8.66
N PRO A 260 10.54 -12.12 8.47
CA PRO A 260 11.75 -12.93 8.34
C PRO A 260 12.04 -13.75 9.61
N ALA A 261 11.79 -13.17 10.79
CA ALA A 261 12.02 -13.87 12.05
C ALA A 261 11.10 -15.09 12.21
N ILE A 262 9.82 -14.97 11.87
CA ILE A 262 8.86 -16.09 11.87
C ILE A 262 9.25 -17.14 10.83
N GLN A 263 9.67 -16.71 9.63
CA GLN A 263 10.12 -17.64 8.58
C GLN A 263 11.32 -18.47 9.01
N GLN A 264 12.27 -17.89 9.73
CA GLN A 264 13.51 -18.52 10.18
C GLN A 264 13.36 -19.33 11.47
N ALA A 265 12.32 -19.12 12.27
CA ALA A 265 12.09 -19.83 13.53
C ALA A 265 11.98 -21.34 13.31
N ARG A 266 12.77 -22.10 14.04
CA ARG A 266 12.89 -23.58 13.90
C ARG A 266 12.16 -24.34 14.99
N SER A 267 11.88 -23.70 16.14
CA SER A 267 11.21 -24.33 17.28
C SER A 267 9.94 -23.58 17.70
N SER A 268 9.03 -24.29 18.39
CA SER A 268 7.84 -23.70 18.98
C SER A 268 8.19 -22.66 20.03
N GLN A 269 9.29 -22.88 20.78
CA GLN A 269 9.76 -21.94 21.80
C GLN A 269 10.24 -20.61 21.20
N GLU A 270 10.96 -20.64 20.07
CA GLU A 270 11.34 -19.44 19.34
C GLU A 270 10.12 -18.65 18.84
N LEU A 271 9.12 -19.35 18.30
CA LEU A 271 7.86 -18.75 17.88
C LEU A 271 7.12 -18.10 19.06
N ASP A 272 7.00 -18.81 20.18
CA ASP A 272 6.37 -18.26 21.39
C ASP A 272 7.10 -17.00 21.90
N GLY A 273 8.42 -16.99 21.85
CA GLY A 273 9.23 -15.81 22.16
C GLY A 273 8.96 -14.62 21.21
N LEU A 274 8.78 -14.89 19.91
CA LEU A 274 8.43 -13.85 18.92
C LEU A 274 7.03 -13.28 19.18
N TYR A 275 6.04 -14.13 19.47
CA TYR A 275 4.68 -13.70 19.82
C TYR A 275 4.67 -12.86 21.11
N ALA A 276 5.40 -13.29 22.13
CA ALA A 276 5.51 -12.53 23.39
C ALA A 276 6.16 -11.15 23.21
N ARG A 277 7.20 -11.06 22.35
CA ARG A 277 7.83 -9.77 22.00
C ARG A 277 6.86 -8.88 21.24
N HIS A 278 6.14 -9.45 20.27
CA HIS A 278 5.13 -8.70 19.52
C HIS A 278 4.00 -8.20 20.43
N PHE A 279 3.51 -9.03 21.33
CA PHE A 279 2.49 -8.62 22.29
C PHE A 279 2.92 -7.42 23.13
N ARG A 280 4.19 -7.36 23.57
CA ARG A 280 4.73 -6.16 24.25
C ARG A 280 4.70 -4.91 23.37
N LEU A 281 4.92 -5.05 22.05
CA LEU A 281 4.77 -3.92 21.14
C LEU A 281 3.30 -3.49 20.99
N VAL A 282 2.36 -4.44 21.00
CA VAL A 282 0.92 -4.12 21.00
C VAL A 282 0.53 -3.32 22.24
N LEU A 283 1.06 -3.67 23.41
CA LEU A 283 0.80 -2.93 24.67
C LEU A 283 1.31 -1.47 24.64
N VAL A 284 2.29 -1.16 23.80
CA VAL A 284 2.76 0.22 23.57
C VAL A 284 1.97 0.89 22.45
N PHE A 285 1.67 0.15 21.38
CA PHE A 285 0.98 0.69 20.22
C PHE A 285 -0.46 1.10 20.51
N VAL A 286 -1.20 0.30 21.30
CA VAL A 286 -2.61 0.58 21.63
C VAL A 286 -2.78 1.93 22.38
N PRO A 287 -2.05 2.21 23.47
CA PRO A 287 -2.11 3.52 24.10
C PRO A 287 -1.71 4.67 23.19
N ALA A 288 -0.68 4.47 22.34
CA ALA A 288 -0.27 5.49 21.38
C ALA A 288 -1.38 5.80 20.36
N VAL A 289 -2.11 4.79 19.86
CA VAL A 289 -3.25 4.97 18.98
C VAL A 289 -4.43 5.64 19.70
N ILE A 290 -4.71 5.30 20.95
CA ILE A 290 -5.74 5.96 21.75
C ILE A 290 -5.40 7.45 21.93
N LEU A 291 -4.15 7.78 22.27
CA LEU A 291 -3.69 9.17 22.37
C LEU A 291 -3.80 9.91 21.03
N ALA A 292 -3.41 9.27 19.92
CA ALA A 292 -3.57 9.84 18.59
C ALA A 292 -5.04 10.10 18.24
N GLY A 293 -5.94 9.17 18.57
CA GLY A 293 -7.39 9.32 18.38
C GLY A 293 -8.01 10.43 19.24
N ALA A 294 -7.51 10.61 20.47
CA ALA A 294 -7.90 11.72 21.34
C ALA A 294 -7.39 13.06 20.77
N ALA A 295 -6.10 13.13 20.43
CA ALA A 295 -5.49 14.34 19.87
C ALA A 295 -6.06 14.74 18.51
N ALA A 296 -6.57 13.79 17.72
CA ALA A 296 -7.13 14.02 16.39
C ALA A 296 -8.23 15.09 16.40
N GLY A 297 -9.03 15.16 17.48
CA GLY A 297 -10.09 16.16 17.61
C GLY A 297 -9.59 17.62 17.64
N TRP A 298 -8.33 17.86 17.95
CA TRP A 298 -7.70 19.18 17.94
C TRP A 298 -6.71 19.34 16.78
N VAL A 299 -5.87 18.33 16.55
CA VAL A 299 -4.80 18.40 15.57
C VAL A 299 -5.35 18.47 14.14
N MET A 300 -6.33 17.64 13.81
CA MET A 300 -6.86 17.61 12.43
C MET A 300 -7.58 18.92 12.08
N PRO A 301 -8.55 19.45 12.88
CA PRO A 301 -9.17 20.74 12.59
C PRO A 301 -8.19 21.93 12.63
N TRP A 302 -7.14 21.85 13.42
CA TRP A 302 -6.08 22.88 13.41
C TRP A 302 -5.28 22.85 12.10
N VAL A 303 -5.01 21.67 11.56
CA VAL A 303 -4.27 21.50 10.29
C VAL A 303 -5.10 21.92 9.10
N ASP A 304 -6.35 21.45 9.02
CA ASP A 304 -7.23 21.57 7.84
C ASP A 304 -8.24 22.73 7.93
N HIS A 305 -8.15 23.54 9.03
CA HIS A 305 -9.09 24.63 9.33
C HIS A 305 -10.57 24.17 9.42
N GLY A 306 -10.82 22.92 9.81
CA GLY A 306 -12.15 22.37 9.95
C GLY A 306 -12.89 22.09 8.63
N ARG A 307 -12.17 22.07 7.50
CA ARG A 307 -12.78 21.85 6.17
C ARG A 307 -13.30 20.43 5.95
N TYR A 308 -12.84 19.46 6.76
CA TYR A 308 -13.16 18.05 6.64
C TYR A 308 -13.81 17.51 7.92
N PRO A 309 -15.06 17.86 8.23
CA PRO A 309 -15.67 17.62 9.54
C PRO A 309 -15.72 16.14 9.92
N ASP A 310 -15.96 15.24 8.96
CA ASP A 310 -16.06 13.79 9.21
C ASP A 310 -14.71 13.09 9.30
N SER A 311 -13.60 13.76 8.96
CA SER A 311 -12.27 13.16 8.92
C SER A 311 -11.79 12.65 10.28
N VAL A 312 -12.12 13.35 11.37
CA VAL A 312 -11.75 12.96 12.73
C VAL A 312 -12.43 11.66 13.14
N ALA A 313 -13.74 11.55 12.92
CA ALA A 313 -14.51 10.35 13.26
C ALA A 313 -14.08 9.17 12.38
N ALA A 314 -13.91 9.39 11.08
CA ALA A 314 -13.38 8.40 10.14
C ALA A 314 -11.99 7.91 10.54
N PHE A 315 -11.07 8.82 10.91
CA PHE A 315 -9.73 8.47 11.39
C PHE A 315 -9.78 7.62 12.65
N ARG A 316 -10.64 7.95 13.63
CA ARG A 316 -10.77 7.16 14.87
C ARG A 316 -11.18 5.71 14.59
N VAL A 317 -12.11 5.50 13.67
CA VAL A 317 -12.53 4.15 13.25
C VAL A 317 -11.38 3.42 12.52
N LEU A 318 -10.71 4.09 11.59
CA LEU A 318 -9.53 3.53 10.90
C LEU A 318 -8.39 3.21 11.89
N ALA A 319 -8.20 4.01 12.92
CA ALA A 319 -7.20 3.77 13.96
C ALA A 319 -7.48 2.46 14.72
N VAL A 320 -8.74 2.11 14.97
CA VAL A 320 -9.13 0.79 15.50
C VAL A 320 -8.74 -0.32 14.52
N SER A 321 -8.96 -0.13 13.21
CA SER A 321 -8.52 -1.10 12.18
C SER A 321 -7.00 -1.30 12.18
N ALA A 322 -6.22 -0.22 12.43
CA ALA A 322 -4.77 -0.32 12.58
C ALA A 322 -4.38 -1.19 13.78
N VAL A 323 -5.05 -1.01 14.93
CA VAL A 323 -4.82 -1.83 16.13
C VAL A 323 -5.11 -3.31 15.84
N VAL A 324 -6.25 -3.60 15.21
CA VAL A 324 -6.63 -4.97 14.83
C VAL A 324 -5.57 -5.58 13.91
N SER A 325 -5.20 -4.89 12.83
CA SER A 325 -4.20 -5.37 11.87
C SER A 325 -2.82 -5.54 12.52
N PHE A 326 -2.42 -4.63 13.40
CA PHE A 326 -1.15 -4.71 14.12
C PHE A 326 -1.12 -5.91 15.07
N ALA A 327 -2.13 -6.07 15.91
CA ALA A 327 -2.19 -7.11 16.92
C ALA A 327 -2.15 -8.53 16.30
N PHE A 328 -2.79 -8.72 15.15
CA PHE A 328 -2.91 -10.03 14.50
C PHE A 328 -1.86 -10.29 13.41
N SER A 329 -0.94 -9.36 13.15
CA SER A 329 0.08 -9.50 12.12
C SER A 329 0.96 -10.77 12.22
N PRO A 330 1.36 -11.29 13.41
CA PRO A 330 2.13 -12.52 13.50
C PRO A 330 1.39 -13.74 12.97
N HIS A 331 0.06 -13.75 13.13
CA HIS A 331 -0.78 -14.88 12.72
C HIS A 331 -0.85 -15.01 11.21
N VAL A 332 -0.94 -13.90 10.47
CA VAL A 332 -0.86 -13.89 9.00
C VAL A 332 0.49 -14.44 8.54
N ASN A 333 1.57 -13.95 9.14
CA ASN A 333 2.93 -14.37 8.80
C ASN A 333 3.17 -15.86 9.07
N MET A 334 2.55 -16.40 10.12
CA MET A 334 2.58 -17.84 10.43
C MET A 334 1.87 -18.67 9.36
N LEU A 335 0.69 -18.26 8.91
CA LEU A 335 -0.02 -18.97 7.83
C LEU A 335 0.72 -18.90 6.49
N MET A 336 1.41 -17.78 6.20
CA MET A 336 2.30 -17.69 5.05
C MET A 336 3.48 -18.66 5.15
N LYS A 337 4.10 -18.80 6.34
CA LYS A 337 5.15 -19.80 6.59
C LYS A 337 4.67 -21.23 6.38
N LEU A 338 3.41 -21.51 6.72
CA LEU A 338 2.78 -22.81 6.56
C LEU A 338 2.19 -23.04 5.16
N GLU A 339 2.43 -22.10 4.22
CA GLU A 339 1.97 -22.17 2.83
C GLU A 339 0.44 -22.37 2.68
N ARG A 340 -0.34 -21.89 3.66
CA ARG A 340 -1.80 -21.99 3.66
C ARG A 340 -2.46 -20.99 2.70
N PHE A 341 -1.90 -20.85 1.49
CA PHE A 341 -2.32 -19.83 0.53
C PHE A 341 -3.77 -20.01 0.06
N ARG A 342 -4.29 -21.24 -0.08
CA ARG A 342 -5.71 -21.45 -0.44
C ARG A 342 -6.65 -20.84 0.60
N PHE A 343 -6.36 -21.02 1.87
CA PHE A 343 -7.13 -20.44 2.97
C PHE A 343 -7.02 -18.90 2.96
N LEU A 344 -5.82 -18.37 2.79
CA LEU A 344 -5.58 -16.92 2.74
C LEU A 344 -6.29 -16.27 1.55
N VAL A 345 -6.27 -16.90 0.35
CA VAL A 345 -6.98 -16.40 -0.84
C VAL A 345 -8.48 -16.39 -0.64
N ALA A 346 -9.06 -17.51 -0.14
CA ALA A 346 -10.50 -17.59 0.10
C ALA A 346 -10.96 -16.55 1.13
N LEU A 347 -10.18 -16.35 2.19
CA LEU A 347 -10.51 -15.39 3.23
C LEU A 347 -10.34 -13.94 2.75
N ALA A 348 -9.31 -13.65 1.96
CA ALA A 348 -9.12 -12.33 1.37
C ALA A 348 -10.25 -11.99 0.38
N ALA A 349 -10.69 -12.97 -0.43
CA ALA A 349 -11.81 -12.80 -1.34
C ALA A 349 -13.13 -12.57 -0.58
N LEU A 350 -13.37 -13.33 0.49
CA LEU A 350 -14.53 -13.13 1.37
C LEU A 350 -14.51 -11.72 1.99
N ALA A 351 -13.39 -11.32 2.56
CA ALA A 351 -13.24 -10.00 3.18
C ALA A 351 -13.42 -8.86 2.17
N LEU A 352 -12.93 -9.03 0.94
CA LEU A 352 -13.17 -8.08 -0.15
C LEU A 352 -14.66 -7.99 -0.49
N GLY A 353 -15.36 -9.11 -0.61
CA GLY A 353 -16.82 -9.16 -0.84
C GLY A 353 -17.59 -8.49 0.30
N VAL A 354 -17.23 -8.74 1.55
CA VAL A 354 -17.82 -8.09 2.73
C VAL A 354 -17.53 -6.59 2.70
N ASN A 355 -16.31 -6.17 2.36
CA ASN A 355 -15.95 -4.75 2.26
C ASN A 355 -16.82 -4.03 1.22
N ILE A 356 -16.96 -4.61 0.01
CA ILE A 356 -17.82 -4.07 -1.05
C ILE A 356 -19.28 -3.94 -0.57
N ALA A 357 -19.83 -5.00 0.02
CA ALA A 357 -21.19 -4.99 0.52
C ALA A 357 -21.40 -3.91 1.60
N MET A 358 -20.47 -3.79 2.54
CA MET A 358 -20.53 -2.78 3.60
C MET A 358 -20.35 -1.37 3.06
N LEU A 359 -19.48 -1.14 2.07
CA LEU A 359 -19.36 0.16 1.40
C LEU A 359 -20.65 0.57 0.72
N LEU A 360 -21.30 -0.32 -0.03
CA LEU A 360 -22.59 -0.07 -0.68
C LEU A 360 -23.69 0.28 0.32
N LEU A 361 -23.68 -0.33 1.51
CA LEU A 361 -24.70 -0.11 2.54
C LEU A 361 -24.43 1.13 3.39
N LEU A 362 -23.16 1.36 3.78
CA LEU A 362 -22.82 2.34 4.80
C LEU A 362 -22.40 3.70 4.24
N VAL A 363 -21.75 3.74 3.07
CA VAL A 363 -21.29 5.02 2.50
C VAL A 363 -22.44 5.95 2.14
N PRO A 364 -23.53 5.49 1.50
CA PRO A 364 -24.66 6.39 1.19
C PRO A 364 -25.36 6.97 2.42
N ARG A 365 -25.22 6.33 3.59
CA ARG A 365 -25.89 6.74 4.84
C ARG A 365 -24.97 7.51 5.79
N TYR A 366 -23.70 7.13 5.84
CA TYR A 366 -22.75 7.61 6.86
C TYR A 366 -21.48 8.21 6.26
N GLY A 367 -21.40 8.38 4.94
CA GLY A 367 -20.28 9.03 4.26
C GLY A 367 -18.92 8.41 4.60
N ALA A 368 -17.95 9.27 4.96
CA ALA A 368 -16.58 8.87 5.29
C ALA A 368 -16.50 7.93 6.50
N ILE A 369 -17.39 8.12 7.48
CA ILE A 369 -17.47 7.24 8.65
C ILE A 369 -17.92 5.84 8.21
N GLY A 370 -18.92 5.77 7.31
CA GLY A 370 -19.42 4.51 6.75
C GLY A 370 -18.32 3.72 6.04
N ALA A 371 -17.48 4.40 5.24
CA ALA A 371 -16.34 3.79 4.58
C ALA A 371 -15.33 3.21 5.60
N SER A 372 -15.03 3.98 6.65
CA SER A 372 -14.11 3.55 7.71
C SER A 372 -14.63 2.33 8.48
N VAL A 373 -15.94 2.28 8.75
CA VAL A 373 -16.59 1.13 9.41
C VAL A 373 -16.56 -0.10 8.50
N ALA A 374 -16.81 0.06 7.20
CA ALA A 374 -16.71 -1.01 6.22
C ALA A 374 -15.30 -1.64 6.22
N THR A 375 -14.27 -0.81 6.21
CA THR A 375 -12.86 -1.24 6.30
C THR A 375 -12.57 -1.98 7.62
N LEU A 376 -13.09 -1.50 8.76
CA LEU A 376 -12.93 -2.16 10.05
C LEU A 376 -13.60 -3.55 10.09
N ILE A 377 -14.84 -3.64 9.59
CA ILE A 377 -15.57 -4.91 9.53
C ILE A 377 -14.81 -5.92 8.67
N ALA A 378 -14.36 -5.50 7.49
CA ALA A 378 -13.62 -6.36 6.59
C ALA A 378 -12.26 -6.78 7.18
N ALA A 379 -11.55 -5.88 7.88
CA ALA A 379 -10.33 -6.21 8.61
C ALA A 379 -10.59 -7.25 9.71
N ALA A 380 -11.69 -7.15 10.44
CA ALA A 380 -12.10 -8.14 11.44
C ALA A 380 -12.44 -9.49 10.79
N CYS A 381 -13.16 -9.48 9.67
CA CYS A 381 -13.51 -10.69 8.91
C CYS A 381 -12.27 -11.47 8.42
N ILE A 382 -11.16 -10.80 8.13
CA ILE A 382 -9.93 -11.47 7.73
C ILE A 382 -9.10 -11.91 8.95
N THR A 383 -8.99 -11.07 9.96
CA THR A 383 -8.07 -11.31 11.09
C THR A 383 -8.57 -12.34 12.08
N ILE A 384 -9.87 -12.39 12.37
CA ILE A 384 -10.46 -13.32 13.35
C ILE A 384 -10.25 -14.78 12.92
N PRO A 385 -10.62 -15.22 11.69
CA PRO A 385 -10.38 -16.60 11.26
C PRO A 385 -8.89 -16.95 11.17
N ILE A 386 -8.04 -15.99 10.76
CA ILE A 386 -6.59 -16.17 10.73
C ILE A 386 -6.05 -16.48 12.13
N TYR A 387 -6.51 -15.78 13.16
CA TYR A 387 -6.12 -16.03 14.53
C TYR A 387 -6.47 -17.45 14.97
N PHE A 388 -7.73 -17.88 14.76
CA PHE A 388 -8.18 -19.20 15.17
C PHE A 388 -7.44 -20.33 14.44
N GLU A 389 -7.26 -20.20 13.11
CA GLU A 389 -6.54 -21.21 12.32
C GLU A 389 -5.06 -21.27 12.72
N SER A 390 -4.40 -20.15 12.89
CA SER A 390 -2.99 -20.13 13.30
C SER A 390 -2.80 -20.73 14.70
N ARG A 391 -3.73 -20.45 15.64
CA ARG A 391 -3.72 -21.02 16.99
C ARG A 391 -3.92 -22.52 16.96
N ARG A 392 -4.89 -23.00 16.17
CA ARG A 392 -5.14 -24.45 15.97
C ARG A 392 -3.90 -25.18 15.48
N LEU A 393 -3.25 -24.65 14.44
CA LEU A 393 -2.05 -25.25 13.85
C LEU A 393 -0.84 -25.21 14.80
N ARG A 394 -0.75 -24.21 15.67
CA ARG A 394 0.31 -24.15 16.71
C ARG A 394 0.10 -25.22 17.77
N LEU A 395 -1.14 -25.47 18.20
CA LEU A 395 -1.46 -26.50 19.19
C LEU A 395 -1.19 -27.92 18.66
N GLN A 396 -1.37 -28.14 17.38
CA GLN A 396 -1.07 -29.43 16.72
C GLN A 396 0.44 -29.71 16.58
N ARG A 397 1.29 -28.70 16.74
CA ARG A 397 2.75 -28.84 16.63
C ARG A 397 3.48 -28.90 18.00
N ARG A 398 2.74 -28.71 19.06
CA ARG A 398 3.21 -28.96 20.44
C ARG A 398 2.98 -30.43 20.83
#